data_9f0f5d84ed108c4f271e61a277dbdf81
#
_entry.id   9f0f5d84ed108c4f271e61a277dbdf81
#
_cell.length_a   1.000
_cell.length_b   1.000
_cell.length_c   1.000
_cell.angle_alpha   90.00
_cell.angle_beta   90.00
_cell.angle_gamma   90.00
#
_symmetry.space_group_name_H-M   'P 1'
#
loop_
_entity.id
_entity.type
_entity.pdbx_description
1 polymer ?
#
loop_
_entity_poly.entity_id
_entity_poly.type
_entity_poly.pdbx_seq_one_letter_code
_entity_poly.pdbx_strand_id
1 'polypeptide(L)'
;MFEKDIESLKALGADITTGEIKQQPELWLDTLNIYKDNKDAIDALLADARAMGEGRLSVIFTGAGTSDYVGDTCAPYLRHAGDTNLYDFKPIATTDIVSAPRDFLRAEDPTLLVSFARSGNSPESLAAVEVARKFVKNIKFLNITCAPEGKLAVESADDPNALTLLI
;
A
#
# COMPACT_ATOMS: atom_id res chain seq x y z
N MET A 1 -1.99 -31.28 -4.77
CA MET A 1 -0.78 -30.46 -4.78
C MET A 1 -0.23 -30.28 -3.38
N PHE A 2 -1.00 -29.79 -2.42
CA PHE A 2 -0.55 -29.49 -1.05
C PHE A 2 -0.21 -30.71 -0.17
N GLU A 3 -0.61 -31.91 -0.57
CA GLU A 3 -0.32 -33.18 0.13
C GLU A 3 0.94 -33.90 -0.41
N LYS A 4 1.56 -33.34 -1.47
CA LYS A 4 2.78 -33.92 -2.04
C LYS A 4 4.00 -33.61 -1.16
N ASP A 5 4.93 -34.55 -1.10
CA ASP A 5 6.23 -34.35 -0.48
C ASP A 5 7.09 -33.34 -1.27
N ILE A 6 8.12 -32.80 -0.61
CA ILE A 6 8.94 -31.72 -1.17
C ILE A 6 9.70 -32.17 -2.44
N GLU A 7 10.14 -33.42 -2.51
CA GLU A 7 10.87 -33.92 -3.67
C GLU A 7 9.96 -34.01 -4.90
N SER A 8 8.73 -34.49 -4.70
CA SER A 8 7.70 -34.48 -5.74
C SER A 8 7.35 -33.07 -6.22
N LEU A 9 7.29 -32.10 -5.30
CA LEU A 9 7.04 -30.70 -5.66
C LEU A 9 8.20 -30.09 -6.42
N LYS A 10 9.45 -30.35 -6.03
CA LYS A 10 10.65 -29.92 -6.75
C LYS A 10 10.70 -30.48 -8.17
N ALA A 11 10.40 -31.78 -8.33
CA ALA A 11 10.34 -32.41 -9.64
C ALA A 11 9.30 -31.75 -10.58
N LEU A 12 8.28 -31.10 -10.00
CA LEU A 12 7.26 -30.35 -10.74
C LEU A 12 7.60 -28.86 -10.89
N GLY A 13 8.69 -28.37 -10.30
CA GLY A 13 9.00 -26.94 -10.23
C GLY A 13 7.96 -26.14 -9.44
N ALA A 14 7.31 -26.76 -8.45
CA ALA A 14 6.18 -26.17 -7.72
C ALA A 14 6.43 -26.05 -6.20
N ASP A 15 7.61 -26.34 -5.74
CA ASP A 15 7.97 -26.35 -4.31
C ASP A 15 7.90 -24.95 -3.70
N ILE A 16 8.49 -23.94 -4.33
CA ILE A 16 8.48 -22.57 -3.85
C ILE A 16 7.03 -22.05 -3.77
N THR A 17 6.30 -22.06 -4.87
CA THR A 17 4.93 -21.53 -4.92
C THR A 17 4.01 -22.24 -3.94
N THR A 18 4.16 -23.58 -3.80
CA THR A 18 3.35 -24.34 -2.83
C THR A 18 3.70 -23.97 -1.38
N GLY A 19 4.98 -23.72 -1.10
CA GLY A 19 5.46 -23.23 0.20
C GLY A 19 4.86 -21.88 0.55
N GLU A 20 4.97 -20.92 -0.36
CA GLU A 20 4.42 -19.57 -0.20
C GLU A 20 2.90 -19.57 0.04
N ILE A 21 2.16 -20.44 -0.66
CA ILE A 21 0.71 -20.55 -0.43
C ILE A 21 0.40 -21.18 0.94
N LYS A 22 1.17 -22.20 1.35
CA LYS A 22 0.93 -22.90 2.62
C LYS A 22 1.13 -22.01 3.84
N GLN A 23 2.07 -21.08 3.79
CA GLN A 23 2.37 -20.18 4.93
C GLN A 23 1.34 -19.05 5.10
N GLN A 24 0.53 -18.74 4.07
CA GLN A 24 -0.40 -17.60 4.10
C GLN A 24 -1.29 -17.50 5.36
N PRO A 25 -1.89 -18.59 5.88
CA PRO A 25 -2.74 -18.48 7.07
C PRO A 25 -1.99 -17.96 8.31
N GLU A 26 -0.72 -18.32 8.47
CA GLU A 26 0.13 -17.84 9.56
C GLU A 26 0.47 -16.36 9.36
N LEU A 27 0.85 -15.98 8.14
CA LEU A 27 1.17 -14.59 7.78
C LEU A 27 -0.05 -13.65 7.91
N TRP A 28 -1.27 -14.15 7.71
CA TRP A 28 -2.47 -13.33 7.96
C TRP A 28 -2.64 -13.00 9.45
N LEU A 29 -2.33 -13.95 10.34
CA LEU A 29 -2.34 -13.69 11.79
C LEU A 29 -1.24 -12.70 12.18
N ASP A 30 -0.05 -12.84 11.62
CA ASP A 30 1.06 -11.92 11.86
C ASP A 30 0.71 -10.51 11.37
N THR A 31 0.14 -10.38 10.18
CA THR A 31 -0.34 -9.09 9.65
C THR A 31 -1.38 -8.44 10.57
N LEU A 32 -2.32 -9.25 11.12
CA LEU A 32 -3.30 -8.75 12.09
C LEU A 32 -2.64 -8.27 13.39
N ASN A 33 -1.60 -8.93 13.86
CA ASN A 33 -0.86 -8.52 15.05
C ASN A 33 -0.08 -7.23 14.77
N ILE A 34 0.60 -7.13 13.63
CA ILE A 34 1.28 -5.90 13.17
C ILE A 34 0.29 -4.72 13.14
N TYR A 35 -0.91 -4.93 12.59
CA TYR A 35 -1.95 -3.90 12.62
C TYR A 35 -2.30 -3.47 14.04
N LYS A 36 -2.51 -4.43 14.96
CA LYS A 36 -2.87 -4.12 16.36
C LYS A 36 -1.77 -3.35 17.07
N ASP A 37 -0.52 -3.74 16.86
CA ASP A 37 0.65 -3.14 17.51
C ASP A 37 0.90 -1.71 16.99
N ASN A 38 0.48 -1.40 15.76
CA ASN A 38 0.62 -0.10 15.13
C ASN A 38 -0.68 0.72 15.08
N LYS A 39 -1.76 0.23 15.72
CA LYS A 39 -3.08 0.83 15.60
C LYS A 39 -3.11 2.31 15.95
N ASP A 40 -2.48 2.72 17.02
CA ASP A 40 -2.48 4.11 17.48
C ASP A 40 -1.77 5.03 16.47
N ALA A 41 -0.68 4.57 15.86
CA ALA A 41 0.03 5.31 14.82
C ALA A 41 -0.79 5.42 13.53
N ILE A 42 -1.49 4.34 13.16
CA ILE A 42 -2.39 4.33 12.00
C ILE A 42 -3.55 5.29 12.23
N ASP A 43 -4.20 5.22 13.40
CA ASP A 43 -5.32 6.10 13.75
C ASP A 43 -4.88 7.58 13.76
N ALA A 44 -3.69 7.89 14.26
CA ALA A 44 -3.13 9.23 14.25
C ALA A 44 -2.88 9.73 12.81
N LEU A 45 -2.27 8.89 11.96
CA LEU A 45 -2.07 9.24 10.54
C LEU A 45 -3.39 9.51 9.82
N LEU A 46 -4.40 8.67 10.05
CA LEU A 46 -5.73 8.84 9.43
C LEU A 46 -6.44 10.10 9.93
N ALA A 47 -6.34 10.41 11.22
CA ALA A 47 -6.87 11.63 11.79
C ALA A 47 -6.20 12.88 11.20
N ASP A 48 -4.86 12.85 11.12
CA ASP A 48 -4.08 13.91 10.49
C ASP A 48 -4.45 14.09 9.01
N ALA A 49 -4.56 12.98 8.26
CA ALA A 49 -4.96 13.02 6.86
C ALA A 49 -6.36 13.63 6.68
N ARG A 50 -7.30 13.30 7.56
CA ARG A 50 -8.65 13.90 7.55
C ARG A 50 -8.65 15.38 7.88
N ALA A 51 -7.71 15.84 8.71
CA ALA A 51 -7.60 17.24 9.12
C ALA A 51 -6.92 18.15 8.07
N MET A 52 -6.34 17.57 6.99
CA MET A 52 -5.61 18.36 5.98
C MET A 52 -6.47 19.31 5.16
N GLY A 53 -7.78 19.12 5.12
CA GLY A 53 -8.67 19.99 4.34
C GLY A 53 -10.15 19.68 4.51
N GLU A 54 -10.98 20.54 3.96
CA GLU A 54 -12.43 20.34 3.87
C GLU A 54 -12.76 19.42 2.69
N GLY A 55 -13.89 18.74 2.74
CA GLY A 55 -14.34 17.82 1.70
C GLY A 55 -13.87 16.38 1.92
N ARG A 56 -13.87 15.59 0.84
CA ARG A 56 -13.48 14.18 0.91
C ARG A 56 -11.97 14.02 0.83
N LEU A 57 -11.44 13.13 1.69
CA LEU A 57 -10.05 12.69 1.57
C LEU A 57 -9.92 11.71 0.39
N SER A 58 -9.08 12.03 -0.57
CA SER A 58 -8.71 11.11 -1.65
C SER A 58 -7.78 10.03 -1.09
N VAL A 59 -8.26 8.79 -0.99
CA VAL A 59 -7.46 7.64 -0.55
C VAL A 59 -7.06 6.85 -1.78
N ILE A 60 -5.79 6.97 -2.17
CA ILE A 60 -5.24 6.32 -3.37
C ILE A 60 -4.44 5.10 -2.94
N PHE A 61 -4.90 3.93 -3.35
CA PHE A 61 -4.15 2.68 -3.21
C PHE A 61 -3.29 2.50 -4.44
N THR A 62 -1.98 2.32 -4.27
CA THR A 62 -1.05 2.22 -5.38
C THR A 62 -0.04 1.11 -5.19
N GLY A 63 0.42 0.54 -6.26
CA GLY A 63 1.42 -0.51 -6.31
C GLY A 63 1.90 -0.77 -7.73
N ALA A 64 2.90 -1.65 -7.87
CA ALA A 64 3.39 -2.11 -9.16
C ALA A 64 3.13 -3.61 -9.32
N GLY A 65 2.59 -4.02 -10.46
CA GLY A 65 2.24 -5.41 -10.74
C GLY A 65 1.26 -6.00 -9.73
N THR A 66 1.60 -7.12 -9.10
CA THR A 66 0.73 -7.79 -8.12
C THR A 66 0.40 -6.91 -6.91
N SER A 67 1.29 -5.98 -6.54
CA SER A 67 1.03 -5.03 -5.46
C SER A 67 -0.10 -4.05 -5.78
N ASP A 68 -0.35 -3.73 -7.05
CA ASP A 68 -1.47 -2.91 -7.48
C ASP A 68 -2.81 -3.61 -7.26
N TYR A 69 -2.87 -4.93 -7.47
CA TYR A 69 -4.09 -5.72 -7.27
C TYR A 69 -4.62 -5.70 -5.82
N VAL A 70 -3.78 -5.37 -4.85
CA VAL A 70 -4.25 -5.14 -3.46
C VAL A 70 -5.19 -3.93 -3.44
N GLY A 71 -4.82 -2.85 -4.10
CA GLY A 71 -5.65 -1.66 -4.26
C GLY A 71 -6.94 -1.95 -5.01
N ASP A 72 -6.85 -2.69 -6.12
CA ASP A 72 -8.02 -3.13 -6.92
C ASP A 72 -9.01 -3.98 -6.11
N THR A 73 -8.51 -4.73 -5.13
CA THR A 73 -9.35 -5.55 -4.24
C THR A 73 -9.95 -4.70 -3.11
N CYS A 74 -9.17 -3.83 -2.49
CA CYS A 74 -9.59 -3.05 -1.32
C CYS A 74 -10.57 -1.92 -1.69
N ALA A 75 -10.31 -1.19 -2.77
CA ALA A 75 -11.07 0.01 -3.09
C ALA A 75 -12.57 -0.27 -3.38
N PRO A 76 -12.96 -1.29 -4.16
CA PRO A 76 -14.39 -1.61 -4.34
C PRO A 76 -15.10 -1.97 -3.05
N TYR A 77 -14.43 -2.76 -2.18
CA TYR A 77 -14.98 -3.10 -0.88
C TYR A 77 -15.20 -1.84 -0.02
N LEU A 78 -14.23 -0.95 0.06
CA LEU A 78 -14.32 0.28 0.84
C LEU A 78 -15.32 1.28 0.26
N ARG A 79 -15.52 1.32 -1.05
CA ARG A 79 -16.60 2.10 -1.67
C ARG A 79 -17.99 1.59 -1.27
N HIS A 80 -18.11 0.29 -0.99
CA HIS A 80 -19.38 -0.32 -0.56
C HIS A 80 -19.58 -0.23 0.97
N ALA A 81 -18.56 -0.51 1.76
CA ALA A 81 -18.63 -0.66 3.21
C ALA A 81 -18.16 0.57 3.99
N GLY A 82 -17.37 1.46 3.37
CA GLY A 82 -16.82 2.66 4.00
C GLY A 82 -17.71 3.89 3.87
N ASP A 83 -17.31 4.96 4.54
CA ASP A 83 -18.01 6.26 4.45
C ASP A 83 -17.55 7.04 3.21
N THR A 84 -18.29 6.92 2.12
CA THR A 84 -18.01 7.62 0.85
C THR A 84 -18.37 9.11 0.88
N ASN A 85 -18.99 9.62 1.94
CA ASN A 85 -19.14 11.07 2.13
C ASN A 85 -17.83 11.71 2.60
N LEU A 86 -17.01 10.96 3.34
CA LEU A 86 -15.74 11.41 3.88
C LEU A 86 -14.53 11.01 3.04
N TYR A 87 -14.61 9.88 2.31
CA TYR A 87 -13.50 9.29 1.59
C TYR A 87 -13.83 9.02 0.13
N ASP A 88 -12.82 9.20 -0.73
CA ASP A 88 -12.86 8.82 -2.15
C ASP A 88 -11.79 7.78 -2.42
N PHE A 89 -12.17 6.49 -2.45
CA PHE A 89 -11.25 5.35 -2.57
C PHE A 89 -10.91 5.05 -4.02
N LYS A 90 -9.64 5.11 -4.39
CA LYS A 90 -9.15 4.92 -5.77
C LYS A 90 -8.01 3.92 -5.84
N PRO A 91 -8.12 2.84 -6.61
CA PRO A 91 -6.95 2.05 -7.00
C PRO A 91 -6.31 2.74 -8.21
N ILE A 92 -5.02 3.04 -8.16
CA ILE A 92 -4.29 3.69 -9.25
C ILE A 92 -2.89 3.10 -9.30
N ALA A 93 -2.54 2.43 -10.39
CA ALA A 93 -1.22 1.84 -10.57
C ALA A 93 -0.10 2.90 -10.47
N THR A 94 1.05 2.53 -9.92
CA THR A 94 2.22 3.44 -9.85
C THR A 94 2.63 3.95 -11.23
N THR A 95 2.54 3.10 -12.25
CA THR A 95 2.83 3.46 -13.64
C THR A 95 1.93 4.55 -14.17
N ASP A 96 0.66 4.58 -13.79
CA ASP A 96 -0.31 5.58 -14.20
C ASP A 96 -0.01 6.92 -13.53
N ILE A 97 0.27 6.91 -12.22
CA ILE A 97 0.68 8.11 -11.49
C ILE A 97 1.94 8.73 -12.10
N VAL A 98 2.93 7.91 -12.45
CA VAL A 98 4.20 8.38 -13.00
C VAL A 98 4.04 8.93 -14.42
N SER A 99 3.26 8.23 -15.26
CA SER A 99 3.11 8.60 -16.68
C SER A 99 2.19 9.80 -16.91
N ALA A 100 1.12 9.90 -16.13
CA ALA A 100 0.08 10.91 -16.32
C ALA A 100 -0.45 11.48 -14.98
N PRO A 101 0.41 12.10 -14.14
CA PRO A 101 0.02 12.51 -12.80
C PRO A 101 -1.20 13.44 -12.76
N ARG A 102 -1.37 14.29 -13.78
CA ARG A 102 -2.49 15.24 -13.85
C ARG A 102 -3.84 14.59 -14.11
N ASP A 103 -3.85 13.36 -14.61
CA ASP A 103 -5.08 12.62 -14.85
C ASP A 103 -5.60 11.98 -13.56
N PHE A 104 -4.71 11.64 -12.65
CA PHE A 104 -5.01 10.87 -11.43
C PHE A 104 -4.91 11.67 -10.14
N LEU A 105 -4.04 12.70 -10.09
CA LEU A 105 -3.83 13.53 -8.91
C LEU A 105 -4.45 14.92 -9.09
N ARG A 106 -4.92 15.49 -7.99
CA ARG A 106 -5.37 16.88 -7.93
C ARG A 106 -4.57 17.61 -6.87
N ALA A 107 -4.00 18.78 -7.24
CA ALA A 107 -3.09 19.50 -6.37
C ALA A 107 -3.74 19.98 -5.06
N GLU A 108 -5.03 20.30 -5.11
CA GLU A 108 -5.77 20.86 -3.98
C GLU A 108 -6.52 19.81 -3.15
N ASP A 109 -6.70 18.59 -3.67
CA ASP A 109 -7.43 17.55 -2.94
C ASP A 109 -6.56 16.96 -1.83
N PRO A 110 -7.01 16.97 -0.57
CA PRO A 110 -6.29 16.29 0.49
C PRO A 110 -6.18 14.80 0.14
N THR A 111 -4.97 14.27 0.20
CA THR A 111 -4.69 12.92 -0.30
C THR A 111 -3.95 12.07 0.73
N LEU A 112 -4.39 10.83 0.91
CA LEU A 112 -3.64 9.75 1.54
C LEU A 112 -3.20 8.77 0.45
N LEU A 113 -1.89 8.69 0.20
CA LEU A 113 -1.31 7.71 -0.71
C LEU A 113 -0.92 6.45 0.07
N VAL A 114 -1.58 5.35 -0.21
CA VAL A 114 -1.31 4.03 0.39
C VAL A 114 -0.52 3.21 -0.61
N SER A 115 0.77 3.03 -0.35
CA SER A 115 1.69 2.33 -1.25
C SER A 115 1.92 0.89 -0.80
N PHE A 116 1.64 -0.07 -1.67
CA PHE A 116 1.97 -1.48 -1.47
C PHE A 116 3.23 -1.83 -2.24
N ALA A 117 4.25 -2.32 -1.54
CA ALA A 117 5.53 -2.65 -2.16
C ALA A 117 6.23 -3.80 -1.43
N ARG A 118 6.49 -4.92 -2.10
CA ARG A 118 7.20 -6.04 -1.47
C ARG A 118 8.64 -5.65 -1.08
N SER A 119 9.44 -5.22 -2.04
CA SER A 119 10.85 -4.85 -1.82
C SER A 119 11.05 -3.36 -1.48
N GLY A 120 10.09 -2.51 -1.78
CA GLY A 120 10.23 -1.06 -1.65
C GLY A 120 11.32 -0.42 -2.53
N ASN A 121 11.83 -1.14 -3.53
CA ASN A 121 12.94 -0.68 -4.39
C ASN A 121 12.54 -0.49 -5.86
N SER A 122 11.31 -0.80 -6.24
CA SER A 122 10.90 -0.64 -7.64
C SER A 122 10.89 0.84 -8.04
N PRO A 123 11.53 1.19 -9.18
CA PRO A 123 11.66 2.58 -9.61
C PRO A 123 10.32 3.31 -9.72
N GLU A 124 9.30 2.63 -10.23
CA GLU A 124 7.96 3.17 -10.39
C GLU A 124 7.26 3.45 -9.04
N SER A 125 7.50 2.63 -8.01
CA SER A 125 6.95 2.87 -6.67
C SER A 125 7.56 4.11 -6.03
N LEU A 126 8.88 4.26 -6.12
CA LEU A 126 9.59 5.43 -5.61
C LEU A 126 9.20 6.69 -6.39
N ALA A 127 9.16 6.60 -7.72
CA ALA A 127 8.76 7.72 -8.57
C ALA A 127 7.30 8.15 -8.31
N ALA A 128 6.37 7.23 -8.07
CA ALA A 128 4.99 7.57 -7.76
C ALA A 128 4.87 8.37 -6.46
N VAL A 129 5.59 7.99 -5.40
CA VAL A 129 5.65 8.73 -4.13
C VAL A 129 6.25 10.12 -4.35
N GLU A 130 7.38 10.21 -5.09
CA GLU A 130 8.04 11.47 -5.37
C GLU A 130 7.14 12.42 -6.20
N VAL A 131 6.49 11.90 -7.23
CA VAL A 131 5.56 12.66 -8.06
C VAL A 131 4.37 13.15 -7.24
N ALA A 132 3.75 12.28 -6.45
CA ALA A 132 2.63 12.64 -5.59
C ALA A 132 3.02 13.73 -4.57
N ARG A 133 4.19 13.61 -3.94
CA ARG A 133 4.74 14.59 -3.00
C ARG A 133 4.95 15.97 -3.65
N LYS A 134 5.38 16.01 -4.89
CA LYS A 134 5.60 17.26 -5.63
C LYS A 134 4.31 17.88 -6.17
N PHE A 135 3.33 17.04 -6.49
CA PHE A 135 2.12 17.47 -7.20
C PHE A 135 0.99 17.88 -6.24
N VAL A 136 0.81 17.16 -5.12
CA VAL A 136 -0.29 17.36 -4.17
C VAL A 136 0.18 18.20 -2.98
N LYS A 137 -0.54 19.26 -2.65
CA LYS A 137 -0.17 20.19 -1.58
C LYS A 137 -0.32 19.59 -0.18
N ASN A 138 -1.44 18.91 0.03
CA ASN A 138 -1.80 18.29 1.31
C ASN A 138 -1.82 16.79 1.14
N ILE A 139 -0.73 16.12 1.52
CA ILE A 139 -0.55 14.68 1.32
C ILE A 139 0.05 13.99 2.55
N LYS A 140 -0.47 12.82 2.85
CA LYS A 140 0.10 11.86 3.80
C LYS A 140 0.38 10.54 3.07
N PHE A 141 1.33 9.76 3.60
CA PHE A 141 1.77 8.50 3.02
C PHE A 141 1.62 7.37 4.02
N LEU A 142 1.02 6.27 3.59
CA LEU A 142 1.05 4.99 4.30
C LEU A 142 1.77 3.99 3.41
N ASN A 143 2.98 3.62 3.79
CA ASN A 143 3.77 2.63 3.06
C ASN A 143 3.62 1.27 3.73
N ILE A 144 3.26 0.26 2.98
CA ILE A 144 3.12 -1.13 3.43
C ILE A 144 4.12 -1.96 2.64
N THR A 145 5.16 -2.46 3.30
CA THR A 145 6.29 -3.15 2.64
C THR A 145 6.82 -4.30 3.50
N CYS A 146 7.45 -5.29 2.85
CA CYS A 146 8.10 -6.42 3.55
C CYS A 146 9.60 -6.19 3.79
N ALA A 147 10.18 -5.10 3.27
CA ALA A 147 11.63 -4.85 3.31
C ALA A 147 11.97 -3.60 4.12
N PRO A 148 12.47 -3.75 5.36
CA PRO A 148 12.88 -2.62 6.20
C PRO A 148 14.06 -1.83 5.60
N GLU A 149 14.93 -2.49 4.84
CA GLU A 149 16.06 -1.88 4.12
C GLU A 149 15.67 -1.35 2.73
N GLY A 150 14.43 -1.52 2.31
CA GLY A 150 13.93 -0.99 1.04
C GLY A 150 13.91 0.54 1.05
N LYS A 151 14.23 1.16 -0.09
CA LYS A 151 14.29 2.62 -0.21
C LYS A 151 12.99 3.30 0.23
N LEU A 152 11.85 2.71 -0.08
CA LEU A 152 10.55 3.24 0.33
C LEU A 152 10.44 3.38 1.85
N ALA A 153 10.92 2.40 2.61
CA ALA A 153 10.94 2.44 4.07
C ALA A 153 11.99 3.42 4.59
N VAL A 154 13.22 3.33 4.06
CA VAL A 154 14.36 4.15 4.51
C VAL A 154 14.13 5.64 4.25
N GLU A 155 13.67 6.00 3.04
CA GLU A 155 13.44 7.39 2.65
C GLU A 155 12.23 8.02 3.35
N SER A 156 11.33 7.20 3.89
CA SER A 156 10.14 7.64 4.63
C SER A 156 10.35 7.66 6.16
N ALA A 157 11.46 7.15 6.67
CA ALA A 157 11.66 6.95 8.11
C ALA A 157 11.61 8.26 8.93
N ASP A 158 12.14 9.35 8.37
CA ASP A 158 12.19 10.67 9.03
C ASP A 158 11.12 11.64 8.49
N ASP A 159 10.19 11.16 7.66
CA ASP A 159 9.14 12.00 7.09
C ASP A 159 7.93 12.09 8.05
N PRO A 160 7.63 13.28 8.61
CA PRO A 160 6.48 13.45 9.52
C PRO A 160 5.11 13.26 8.82
N ASN A 161 5.09 13.16 7.51
CA ASN A 161 3.91 12.91 6.71
C ASN A 161 3.77 11.44 6.28
N ALA A 162 4.66 10.57 6.71
CA ALA A 162 4.66 9.17 6.33
C ALA A 162 4.63 8.23 7.53
N LEU A 163 3.91 7.13 7.39
CA LEU A 163 3.98 5.95 8.26
C LEU A 163 4.34 4.75 7.40
N THR A 164 5.34 3.99 7.83
CA THR A 164 5.71 2.73 7.17
C THR A 164 5.37 1.56 8.07
N LEU A 165 4.58 0.63 7.55
CA LEU A 165 4.27 -0.65 8.17
C LEU A 165 5.10 -1.74 7.49
N LEU A 166 5.82 -2.48 8.29
CA LEU A 166 6.58 -3.67 7.86
C LEU A 166 5.74 -4.91 8.12
N ILE A 167 5.41 -5.65 7.05
CA ILE A 167 4.56 -6.84 7.10
C ILE A 167 5.31 -8.09 6.61
#